data_52ef5fde6a205d3ad0b967b6dfe92ad8
#
_entry.id   52ef5fde6a205d3ad0b967b6dfe92ad8
#
_cell.length_a   1.000
_cell.length_b   1.000
_cell.length_c   1.000
_cell.angle_alpha   90.00
_cell.angle_beta   90.00
_cell.angle_gamma   90.00
#
_symmetry.space_group_name_H-M   'P 1'
#
loop_
_entity.id
_entity.type
_entity.pdbx_description
1 polymer ?
#
loop_
_entity_poly.entity_id
_entity_poly.type
_entity_poly.pdbx_seq_one_letter_code
_entity_poly.pdbx_strand_id
1 'polypeptide(L)'
;MKGYISIKISTLRKISLALLSLIALGAAGYLLKCHYADETPYVETKSYYELRADGRTVLYFRSADRDSMLNGMSLSPLSVDYAGNMPVSQSGLYEMVEKNRNAINHRISQLDSIRQELYYYLERHSVQDEGFDMVAERVTVLVNEMTKLEKWRDALATIDATTHLYTKKVVTRQRIDSVSLSPIFVGIDGGIWTHGRWIRAERSGNGVSFDYSGRPVAGIWNADTMASGTRYDLQGVYRGQTDRWMQASGHGTYQYADCTYEGHFDNDREEGFGVAVSTLKLRAGEWKGGKFKGERMQYTSERIYGIDISKYQHGKGRKRYPIHWGALRITSLGHISNKRANGKVDYPVSFVYIKSTEGTTIRNQYYASDYAQARKHGVKVGAYHFFSTRTSGAMQAKFFLKNSRFRSGDLPPVLDVEPTAAQIKSMGGVDVMFRNIRQWLKAVQSATGVKPVLYVGQSFVNKYLDSAPDIKKNYNVWIARYGEFKPDVKLLYWQLSPYGRVNGIHGEVDINVFNGYRSQFDVFVQQNCIR
;
A
#
# COMPACT_ATOMS: atom_id res chain seq x y z
N MET A 1 58.68 -46.85 -8.96
CA MET A 1 57.46 -47.70 -9.04
C MET A 1 56.27 -46.94 -8.53
N LYS A 2 55.36 -46.59 -9.42
CA LYS A 2 54.09 -45.97 -9.02
C LYS A 2 53.09 -47.09 -8.72
N GLY A 3 52.82 -47.36 -7.43
CA GLY A 3 51.85 -48.36 -7.02
C GLY A 3 50.41 -47.87 -7.35
N TYR A 4 49.71 -48.60 -8.18
CA TYR A 4 48.30 -48.45 -8.40
C TYR A 4 47.49 -49.20 -7.36
N ILE A 5 46.65 -48.55 -6.62
CA ILE A 5 45.70 -49.17 -5.70
C ILE A 5 44.44 -49.52 -6.50
N SER A 6 44.21 -50.79 -6.75
CA SER A 6 43.00 -51.31 -7.39
C SER A 6 41.90 -51.48 -6.33
N ILE A 7 40.88 -50.66 -6.36
CA ILE A 7 39.73 -50.83 -5.48
C ILE A 7 38.64 -51.59 -6.25
N LYS A 8 38.10 -52.66 -5.67
CA LYS A 8 36.99 -53.41 -6.27
C LYS A 8 35.74 -52.50 -6.43
N ILE A 9 35.09 -52.59 -7.57
CA ILE A 9 33.87 -51.78 -7.90
C ILE A 9 32.79 -51.92 -6.81
N SER A 10 32.67 -53.06 -6.17
CA SER A 10 31.76 -53.30 -5.05
C SER A 10 32.10 -52.47 -3.80
N THR A 11 33.39 -52.23 -3.56
CA THR A 11 33.89 -51.42 -2.45
C THR A 11 33.68 -49.93 -2.75
N LEU A 12 33.91 -49.52 -4.00
CA LEU A 12 33.60 -48.15 -4.44
C LEU A 12 32.10 -47.84 -4.31
N ARG A 13 31.20 -48.77 -4.69
CA ARG A 13 29.74 -48.61 -4.49
C ARG A 13 29.35 -48.48 -3.02
N LYS A 14 29.95 -49.26 -2.13
CA LYS A 14 29.70 -49.16 -0.69
C LYS A 14 30.19 -47.84 -0.11
N ILE A 15 31.33 -47.33 -0.55
CA ILE A 15 31.87 -46.04 -0.14
C ILE A 15 30.97 -44.89 -0.66
N SER A 16 30.51 -44.96 -1.92
CA SER A 16 29.60 -43.97 -2.49
C SER A 16 28.24 -43.96 -1.78
N LEU A 17 27.69 -45.14 -1.42
CA LEU A 17 26.45 -45.23 -0.66
C LEU A 17 26.60 -44.65 0.76
N ALA A 18 27.72 -44.94 1.42
CA ALA A 18 28.03 -44.40 2.75
C ALA A 18 28.20 -42.87 2.72
N LEU A 19 28.87 -42.34 1.67
CA LEU A 19 29.00 -40.89 1.48
C LEU A 19 27.66 -40.21 1.20
N LEU A 20 26.81 -40.81 0.35
CA LEU A 20 25.47 -40.33 0.08
C LEU A 20 24.58 -40.33 1.34
N SER A 21 24.70 -41.38 2.15
CA SER A 21 23.96 -41.44 3.43
C SER A 21 24.44 -40.38 4.43
N LEU A 22 25.76 -40.11 4.49
CA LEU A 22 26.34 -39.05 5.32
C LEU A 22 25.91 -37.65 4.84
N ILE A 23 25.85 -37.41 3.53
CA ILE A 23 25.37 -36.18 2.95
C ILE A 23 23.87 -36.00 3.24
N ALA A 24 23.07 -37.06 3.10
CA ALA A 24 21.64 -37.02 3.41
C ALA A 24 21.37 -36.77 4.91
N LEU A 25 22.15 -37.39 5.80
CA LEU A 25 22.10 -37.14 7.25
C LEU A 25 22.56 -35.73 7.60
N GLY A 26 23.60 -35.23 6.94
CA GLY A 26 24.05 -33.84 7.09
C GLY A 26 23.01 -32.82 6.61
N ALA A 27 22.37 -33.08 5.46
CA ALA A 27 21.29 -32.24 4.94
C ALA A 27 20.04 -32.28 5.82
N ALA A 28 19.67 -33.47 6.32
CA ALA A 28 18.58 -33.63 7.27
C ALA A 28 18.87 -32.93 8.60
N GLY A 29 20.10 -33.05 9.11
CA GLY A 29 20.55 -32.34 10.31
C GLY A 29 20.59 -30.81 10.11
N TYR A 30 21.00 -30.35 8.92
CA TYR A 30 20.97 -28.93 8.58
C TYR A 30 19.55 -28.39 8.45
N LEU A 31 18.64 -29.13 7.81
CA LEU A 31 17.23 -28.78 7.70
C LEU A 31 16.53 -28.77 9.06
N LEU A 32 16.83 -29.76 9.92
CA LEU A 32 16.39 -29.77 11.31
C LEU A 32 16.94 -28.56 12.08
N LYS A 33 18.23 -28.27 11.93
CA LYS A 33 18.86 -27.11 12.57
C LYS A 33 18.26 -25.79 12.05
N CYS A 34 17.96 -25.69 10.77
CA CYS A 34 17.24 -24.50 10.23
C CYS A 34 15.81 -24.44 10.75
N HIS A 35 15.11 -25.56 10.80
CA HIS A 35 13.75 -25.63 11.32
C HIS A 35 13.67 -25.33 12.83
N TYR A 36 14.67 -25.77 13.61
CA TYR A 36 14.77 -25.44 15.04
C TYR A 36 15.54 -24.14 15.34
N ALA A 37 16.28 -23.57 14.38
CA ALA A 37 16.96 -22.30 14.58
C ALA A 37 16.05 -21.10 14.30
N ASP A 38 14.98 -21.31 13.51
CA ASP A 38 13.88 -20.33 13.40
C ASP A 38 12.94 -20.39 14.62
N GLU A 39 12.91 -21.48 15.35
CA GLU A 39 12.47 -21.48 16.73
C GLU A 39 13.64 -20.92 17.57
N THR A 40 13.75 -19.61 17.71
CA THR A 40 14.42 -19.05 18.89
C THR A 40 13.86 -19.85 20.06
N PRO A 41 14.70 -20.57 20.83
CA PRO A 41 14.19 -21.42 21.88
C PRO A 41 13.30 -20.54 22.76
N TYR A 42 12.02 -20.82 22.70
CA TYR A 42 11.00 -20.13 23.46
C TYR A 42 11.32 -20.35 24.91
N VAL A 43 12.08 -19.42 25.47
CA VAL A 43 12.31 -19.39 26.91
C VAL A 43 11.06 -18.78 27.48
N GLU A 44 10.23 -19.62 28.07
CA GLU A 44 9.03 -19.22 28.78
C GLU A 44 9.38 -18.08 29.72
N THR A 45 9.10 -16.86 29.27
CA THR A 45 9.16 -15.68 30.14
C THR A 45 7.94 -15.76 31.04
N LYS A 46 8.13 -16.19 32.25
CA LYS A 46 7.07 -16.22 33.28
C LYS A 46 6.72 -14.82 33.77
N SER A 47 6.73 -13.82 32.89
CA SER A 47 6.23 -12.50 33.22
C SER A 47 4.76 -12.42 32.88
N TYR A 48 3.97 -12.04 33.82
CA TYR A 48 2.54 -11.83 33.62
C TYR A 48 2.07 -10.64 34.46
N TYR A 49 0.97 -10.08 34.03
CA TYR A 49 0.25 -9.08 34.79
C TYR A 49 -1.07 -9.67 35.24
N GLU A 50 -1.40 -9.46 36.49
CA GLU A 50 -2.67 -9.87 37.08
C GLU A 50 -3.40 -8.64 37.60
N LEU A 51 -4.67 -8.54 37.28
CA LEU A 51 -5.61 -7.66 37.94
C LEU A 51 -6.43 -8.50 38.90
N ARG A 52 -6.46 -8.09 40.19
CA ARG A 52 -7.21 -8.79 41.20
C ARG A 52 -8.22 -7.86 41.85
N ALA A 53 -9.43 -8.36 42.03
CA ALA A 53 -10.47 -7.78 42.83
C ALA A 53 -10.88 -8.80 43.90
N ASP A 54 -10.91 -8.43 45.15
CA ASP A 54 -11.29 -9.30 46.28
C ASP A 54 -10.55 -10.65 46.31
N GLY A 55 -9.28 -10.66 45.94
CA GLY A 55 -8.46 -11.85 45.88
C GLY A 55 -8.70 -12.75 44.68
N ARG A 56 -9.59 -12.37 43.77
CA ARG A 56 -9.85 -13.10 42.53
C ARG A 56 -9.10 -12.48 41.35
N THR A 57 -8.54 -13.29 40.46
CA THR A 57 -7.97 -12.82 39.20
C THR A 57 -9.11 -12.44 38.26
N VAL A 58 -9.18 -11.19 37.89
CA VAL A 58 -10.19 -10.65 37.00
C VAL A 58 -9.66 -10.57 35.57
N LEU A 59 -8.41 -10.15 35.45
CA LEU A 59 -7.71 -10.06 34.17
C LEU A 59 -6.31 -10.62 34.38
N TYR A 60 -5.81 -11.33 33.42
CA TYR A 60 -4.43 -11.73 33.41
C TYR A 60 -3.89 -11.86 31.98
N PHE A 61 -2.58 -11.74 31.86
CA PHE A 61 -1.88 -11.90 30.59
C PHE A 61 -0.62 -12.76 30.80
N ARG A 62 -0.42 -13.72 29.95
CA ARG A 62 0.80 -14.53 29.91
C ARG A 62 1.76 -13.95 28.89
N SER A 63 3.02 -13.81 29.27
CA SER A 63 4.04 -13.34 28.33
C SER A 63 4.21 -14.25 27.11
N ALA A 64 3.96 -15.55 27.31
CA ALA A 64 3.97 -16.54 26.24
C ALA A 64 3.01 -16.19 25.09
N ASP A 65 1.78 -15.81 25.45
CA ASP A 65 0.76 -15.47 24.48
C ASP A 65 1.14 -14.19 23.73
N ARG A 66 1.71 -13.22 24.43
CA ARG A 66 2.23 -11.99 23.83
C ARG A 66 3.35 -12.27 22.83
N ASP A 67 4.34 -13.07 23.23
CA ASP A 67 5.51 -13.32 22.41
C ASP A 67 5.12 -14.09 21.13
N SER A 68 4.22 -15.07 21.25
CA SER A 68 3.65 -15.77 20.10
C SER A 68 2.91 -14.82 19.14
N MET A 69 2.11 -13.90 19.68
CA MET A 69 1.39 -12.91 18.87
C MET A 69 2.34 -11.91 18.20
N LEU A 70 3.35 -11.41 18.92
CA LEU A 70 4.35 -10.50 18.37
C LEU A 70 5.20 -11.15 17.27
N ASN A 71 5.58 -12.41 17.46
CA ASN A 71 6.30 -13.17 16.45
C ASN A 71 5.46 -13.39 15.18
N GLY A 72 4.18 -13.72 15.35
CA GLY A 72 3.24 -13.83 14.23
C GLY A 72 3.03 -12.52 13.46
N MET A 73 3.26 -11.38 14.10
CA MET A 73 3.20 -10.07 13.46
C MET A 73 4.49 -9.66 12.75
N SER A 74 5.56 -10.45 12.81
CA SER A 74 6.89 -10.08 12.31
C SER A 74 7.37 -8.71 12.83
N LEU A 75 6.93 -8.33 14.02
CA LEU A 75 7.34 -7.10 14.66
C LEU A 75 8.68 -7.34 15.34
N SER A 76 9.66 -6.57 14.94
CA SER A 76 10.92 -6.45 15.66
C SER A 76 10.61 -6.12 17.12
N PRO A 77 11.36 -6.65 18.08
CA PRO A 77 11.02 -6.48 19.48
C PRO A 77 10.78 -5.00 19.80
N LEU A 78 9.57 -4.71 20.15
CA LEU A 78 9.12 -3.39 20.62
C LEU A 78 9.82 -3.04 21.97
N SER A 79 10.91 -3.69 22.22
CA SER A 79 11.50 -3.88 23.51
C SER A 79 12.12 -2.63 24.10
N VAL A 80 12.72 -1.80 23.27
CA VAL A 80 13.60 -0.74 23.78
C VAL A 80 12.83 0.49 24.21
N ASP A 81 11.80 0.86 23.47
CA ASP A 81 11.07 2.12 23.70
C ASP A 81 10.09 2.06 24.89
N TYR A 82 9.83 0.88 25.40
CA TYR A 82 8.94 0.69 26.55
C TYR A 82 9.67 0.59 27.89
N ALA A 83 10.99 0.47 27.85
CA ALA A 83 11.80 0.45 29.04
C ALA A 83 11.71 1.79 29.76
N GLY A 84 11.06 1.81 30.89
CA GLY A 84 10.97 2.98 31.78
C GLY A 84 9.69 3.81 31.64
N ASN A 85 8.76 3.45 30.79
CA ASN A 85 7.51 4.17 30.70
C ASN A 85 6.36 3.44 31.36
N MET A 86 6.15 3.81 32.58
CA MET A 86 4.95 3.72 33.38
C MET A 86 4.62 2.40 34.02
N PRO A 87 4.69 2.31 35.30
CA PRO A 87 3.64 1.65 36.04
C PRO A 87 2.41 2.56 36.02
N VAL A 88 1.28 2.07 35.52
CA VAL A 88 -0.01 2.65 35.84
C VAL A 88 -0.12 2.53 37.37
N SER A 89 -0.27 3.64 38.04
CA SER A 89 -0.64 3.61 39.46
C SER A 89 -2.01 2.92 39.57
N GLN A 90 -2.34 2.37 40.71
CA GLN A 90 -3.65 1.76 40.93
C GLN A 90 -4.80 2.74 40.61
N SER A 91 -4.63 4.02 40.97
CA SER A 91 -5.57 5.08 40.59
C SER A 91 -5.64 5.29 39.08
N GLY A 92 -4.49 5.28 38.38
CA GLY A 92 -4.45 5.39 36.92
C GLY A 92 -5.07 4.20 36.20
N LEU A 93 -4.96 3.00 36.77
CA LEU A 93 -5.66 1.82 36.26
C LEU A 93 -7.19 2.00 36.37
N TYR A 94 -7.67 2.43 37.50
CA TYR A 94 -9.08 2.67 37.73
C TYR A 94 -9.63 3.75 36.79
N GLU A 95 -8.94 4.88 36.65
CA GLU A 95 -9.28 5.92 35.68
C GLU A 95 -9.36 5.39 34.25
N MET A 96 -8.41 4.55 33.87
CA MET A 96 -8.38 3.93 32.54
C MET A 96 -9.59 3.02 32.32
N VAL A 97 -9.94 2.20 33.30
CA VAL A 97 -11.09 1.30 33.23
C VAL A 97 -12.39 2.10 33.13
N GLU A 98 -12.56 3.12 33.99
CA GLU A 98 -13.75 3.98 33.96
C GLU A 98 -13.89 4.73 32.63
N LYS A 99 -12.79 5.27 32.12
CA LYS A 99 -12.78 5.95 30.83
C LYS A 99 -13.19 5.00 29.70
N ASN A 100 -12.68 3.77 29.70
CA ASN A 100 -13.04 2.77 28.70
C ASN A 100 -14.51 2.36 28.82
N ARG A 101 -15.02 2.16 30.05
CA ARG A 101 -16.44 1.86 30.27
C ARG A 101 -17.34 2.98 29.75
N ASN A 102 -17.01 4.23 30.02
CA ASN A 102 -17.77 5.38 29.56
C ASN A 102 -17.76 5.48 28.04
N ALA A 103 -16.63 5.22 27.41
CA ALA A 103 -16.52 5.22 25.94
C ALA A 103 -17.31 4.07 25.32
N ILE A 104 -17.30 2.88 25.93
CA ILE A 104 -18.13 1.74 25.49
C ILE A 104 -19.62 2.09 25.60
N ASN A 105 -20.04 2.66 26.71
CA ASN A 105 -21.44 3.08 26.90
C ASN A 105 -21.85 4.11 25.83
N HIS A 106 -21.00 5.09 25.55
CA HIS A 106 -21.26 6.07 24.51
C HIS A 106 -21.37 5.40 23.12
N ARG A 107 -20.48 4.46 22.81
CA ARG A 107 -20.53 3.71 21.55
C ARG A 107 -21.80 2.85 21.43
N ILE A 108 -22.18 2.15 22.49
CA ILE A 108 -23.43 1.38 22.53
C ILE A 108 -24.62 2.30 22.26
N SER A 109 -24.67 3.47 22.89
CA SER A 109 -25.75 4.44 22.66
C SER A 109 -25.82 4.92 21.21
N GLN A 110 -24.65 5.19 20.59
CA GLN A 110 -24.60 5.56 19.16
C GLN A 110 -25.13 4.44 18.25
N LEU A 111 -24.68 3.21 18.51
CA LEU A 111 -25.11 2.04 17.73
C LEU A 111 -26.61 1.76 17.92
N ASP A 112 -27.11 1.97 19.13
CA ASP A 112 -28.54 1.82 19.43
C ASP A 112 -29.40 2.83 18.68
N SER A 113 -28.96 4.07 18.59
CA SER A 113 -29.66 5.10 17.80
C SER A 113 -29.73 4.70 16.32
N ILE A 114 -28.61 4.22 15.76
CA ILE A 114 -28.59 3.74 14.36
C ILE A 114 -29.47 2.50 14.20
N ARG A 115 -29.45 1.59 15.16
CA ARG A 115 -30.30 0.39 15.15
C ARG A 115 -31.77 0.76 15.14
N GLN A 116 -32.19 1.74 15.94
CA GLN A 116 -33.59 2.20 15.98
C GLN A 116 -34.02 2.81 14.65
N GLU A 117 -33.17 3.60 13.99
CA GLU A 117 -33.45 4.13 12.65
C GLU A 117 -33.63 3.01 11.61
N LEU A 118 -32.77 1.98 11.67
CA LEU A 118 -32.86 0.84 10.75
C LEU A 118 -34.09 -0.03 11.03
N TYR A 119 -34.47 -0.23 12.29
CA TYR A 119 -35.72 -0.92 12.65
C TYR A 119 -36.94 -0.16 12.14
N TYR A 120 -36.96 1.16 12.29
CA TYR A 120 -38.03 1.99 11.76
C TYR A 120 -38.16 1.87 10.23
N TYR A 121 -37.02 1.68 9.53
CA TYR A 121 -37.04 1.39 8.10
C TYR A 121 -37.66 0.03 7.82
N LEU A 122 -37.23 -1.05 8.54
CA LEU A 122 -37.73 -2.40 8.34
C LEU A 122 -39.22 -2.57 8.65
N GLU A 123 -39.74 -1.82 9.61
CA GLU A 123 -41.17 -1.81 9.94
C GLU A 123 -42.07 -1.25 8.84
N ARG A 124 -41.51 -0.41 7.96
CA ARG A 124 -42.25 0.28 6.90
C ARG A 124 -42.03 -0.30 5.51
N HIS A 125 -41.14 -1.25 5.37
CA HIS A 125 -40.84 -1.90 4.11
C HIS A 125 -41.06 -3.42 4.21
N SER A 126 -41.42 -4.03 3.10
CA SER A 126 -41.61 -5.46 3.03
C SER A 126 -40.34 -6.19 2.62
N VAL A 127 -40.26 -7.49 2.86
CA VAL A 127 -39.12 -8.34 2.43
C VAL A 127 -38.91 -8.32 0.91
N GLN A 128 -39.91 -7.88 0.14
CA GLN A 128 -39.84 -7.79 -1.31
C GLN A 128 -39.27 -6.44 -1.81
N ASP A 129 -39.14 -5.47 -0.91
CA ASP A 129 -38.65 -4.15 -1.28
C ASP A 129 -37.13 -4.15 -1.49
N GLU A 130 -36.66 -3.43 -2.50
CA GLU A 130 -35.24 -3.33 -2.80
C GLU A 130 -34.47 -2.72 -1.60
N GLY A 131 -33.50 -3.45 -1.11
CA GLY A 131 -32.67 -3.02 0.02
C GLY A 131 -33.10 -3.54 1.40
N PHE A 132 -34.25 -4.19 1.54
CA PHE A 132 -34.69 -4.75 2.83
C PHE A 132 -33.66 -5.70 3.42
N ASP A 133 -33.17 -6.66 2.63
CA ASP A 133 -32.16 -7.65 3.08
C ASP A 133 -30.86 -6.98 3.53
N MET A 134 -30.43 -5.95 2.82
CA MET A 134 -29.22 -5.19 3.15
C MET A 134 -29.37 -4.47 4.49
N VAL A 135 -30.54 -3.92 4.77
CA VAL A 135 -30.84 -3.24 6.04
C VAL A 135 -30.94 -4.27 7.18
N ALA A 136 -31.57 -5.39 6.95
CA ALA A 136 -31.69 -6.48 7.93
C ALA A 136 -30.32 -7.08 8.30
N GLU A 137 -29.44 -7.28 7.29
CA GLU A 137 -28.05 -7.71 7.51
C GLU A 137 -27.29 -6.67 8.36
N ARG A 138 -27.48 -5.38 8.05
CA ARG A 138 -26.83 -4.30 8.80
C ARG A 138 -27.29 -4.27 10.27
N VAL A 139 -28.57 -4.48 10.53
CA VAL A 139 -29.09 -4.60 11.91
C VAL A 139 -28.43 -5.77 12.63
N THR A 140 -28.30 -6.91 11.98
CA THR A 140 -27.65 -8.09 12.56
C THR A 140 -26.19 -7.79 12.93
N VAL A 141 -25.45 -7.12 12.06
CA VAL A 141 -24.06 -6.71 12.34
C VAL A 141 -23.99 -5.76 13.54
N LEU A 142 -24.89 -4.76 13.61
CA LEU A 142 -24.93 -3.82 14.73
C LEU A 142 -25.26 -4.51 16.06
N VAL A 143 -26.24 -5.39 16.08
CA VAL A 143 -26.62 -6.15 17.30
C VAL A 143 -25.45 -7.01 17.77
N ASN A 144 -24.73 -7.66 16.87
CA ASN A 144 -23.55 -8.44 17.22
C ASN A 144 -22.41 -7.56 17.80
N GLU A 145 -22.18 -6.37 17.21
CA GLU A 145 -21.21 -5.41 17.74
C GLU A 145 -21.62 -4.92 19.14
N MET A 146 -22.89 -4.55 19.33
CA MET A 146 -23.40 -4.12 20.62
C MET A 146 -23.25 -5.22 21.68
N THR A 147 -23.61 -6.46 21.37
CA THR A 147 -23.50 -7.59 22.30
C THR A 147 -22.05 -7.83 22.74
N LYS A 148 -21.08 -7.68 21.83
CA LYS A 148 -19.66 -7.79 22.17
C LYS A 148 -19.22 -6.65 23.09
N LEU A 149 -19.63 -5.43 22.81
CA LEU A 149 -19.33 -4.26 23.62
C LEU A 149 -19.95 -4.37 25.03
N GLU A 150 -21.17 -4.87 25.13
CA GLU A 150 -21.84 -5.12 26.40
C GLU A 150 -21.09 -6.12 27.26
N LYS A 151 -20.71 -7.27 26.68
CA LYS A 151 -19.89 -8.27 27.39
C LYS A 151 -18.60 -7.68 27.91
N TRP A 152 -17.97 -6.86 27.10
CA TRP A 152 -16.73 -6.21 27.52
C TRP A 152 -16.93 -5.15 28.58
N ARG A 153 -17.95 -4.31 28.47
CA ARG A 153 -18.36 -3.37 29.51
C ARG A 153 -18.59 -4.08 30.84
N ASP A 154 -19.28 -5.21 30.80
CA ASP A 154 -19.62 -5.98 32.00
C ASP A 154 -18.36 -6.63 32.61
N ALA A 155 -17.42 -7.11 31.78
CA ALA A 155 -16.12 -7.58 32.27
C ALA A 155 -15.33 -6.44 32.95
N LEU A 156 -15.30 -5.24 32.37
CA LEU A 156 -14.66 -4.07 32.97
C LEU A 156 -15.35 -3.61 34.25
N ALA A 157 -16.65 -3.83 34.39
CA ALA A 157 -17.39 -3.49 35.59
C ALA A 157 -16.95 -4.29 36.82
N THR A 158 -16.25 -5.41 36.63
CA THR A 158 -15.69 -6.21 37.73
C THR A 158 -14.42 -5.57 38.32
N ILE A 159 -13.86 -4.56 37.67
CA ILE A 159 -12.66 -3.84 38.11
C ILE A 159 -13.09 -2.55 38.80
N ASP A 160 -12.88 -2.48 40.08
CA ASP A 160 -13.23 -1.33 40.92
C ASP A 160 -11.99 -0.72 41.62
N ALA A 161 -12.23 0.24 42.48
CA ALA A 161 -11.17 0.92 43.23
C ALA A 161 -10.39 -0.02 44.15
N THR A 162 -10.91 -1.20 44.47
CA THR A 162 -10.26 -2.21 45.31
C THR A 162 -9.41 -3.19 44.50
N THR A 163 -9.50 -3.15 43.17
CA THR A 163 -8.73 -4.01 42.30
C THR A 163 -7.25 -3.67 42.33
N HIS A 164 -6.41 -4.68 42.56
CA HIS A 164 -4.96 -4.51 42.64
C HIS A 164 -4.27 -5.03 41.36
N LEU A 165 -3.30 -4.24 40.87
CA LEU A 165 -2.44 -4.65 39.77
C LEU A 165 -1.17 -5.30 40.34
N TYR A 166 -0.94 -6.54 39.98
CA TYR A 166 0.28 -7.27 40.28
C TYR A 166 1.11 -7.49 39.05
N THR A 167 2.39 -7.16 39.12
CA THR A 167 3.34 -7.46 38.08
C THR A 167 4.34 -8.50 38.60
N LYS A 168 4.53 -9.57 37.88
CA LYS A 168 5.55 -10.56 38.16
C LYS A 168 6.53 -10.58 37.00
N LYS A 169 7.76 -10.17 37.26
CA LYS A 169 8.85 -10.21 36.29
C LYS A 169 9.58 -11.53 36.41
N VAL A 170 9.76 -12.25 35.33
CA VAL A 170 10.64 -13.40 35.26
C VAL A 170 11.73 -13.13 34.25
N VAL A 171 12.97 -13.26 34.70
CA VAL A 171 14.16 -13.07 33.88
C VAL A 171 14.36 -14.31 33.01
N THR A 172 14.46 -14.16 31.71
CA THR A 172 14.83 -15.25 30.80
C THR A 172 16.33 -15.44 30.77
N ARG A 173 16.79 -16.64 30.59
CA ARG A 173 18.22 -16.98 30.52
C ARG A 173 18.94 -16.38 29.30
N GLN A 174 18.23 -15.91 28.30
CA GLN A 174 18.82 -15.51 27.02
C GLN A 174 19.07 -14.01 26.86
N ARG A 175 18.33 -13.18 27.54
CA ARG A 175 18.53 -11.73 27.53
C ARG A 175 17.94 -11.16 28.79
N ILE A 176 18.71 -10.36 29.47
CA ILE A 176 18.14 -9.36 30.36
C ILE A 176 17.53 -8.32 29.43
N ASP A 177 16.36 -8.62 28.91
CA ASP A 177 15.58 -7.57 28.35
C ASP A 177 15.21 -6.70 29.52
N SER A 178 15.89 -5.58 29.59
CA SER A 178 15.52 -4.46 30.44
C SER A 178 14.18 -3.86 29.96
N VAL A 179 13.36 -4.66 29.32
CA VAL A 179 11.99 -4.35 29.00
C VAL A 179 11.28 -4.26 30.33
N SER A 180 11.22 -3.07 30.84
CA SER A 180 10.23 -2.76 31.83
C SER A 180 8.91 -2.97 31.12
N LEU A 181 8.30 -4.08 31.46
CA LEU A 181 7.02 -4.47 30.89
C LEU A 181 6.04 -3.36 31.27
N SER A 182 5.62 -2.59 30.28
CA SER A 182 4.50 -1.69 30.46
C SER A 182 3.29 -2.51 30.93
N PRO A 183 2.44 -1.98 31.77
CA PRO A 183 1.26 -2.70 32.22
C PRO A 183 0.47 -3.19 31.02
N ILE A 184 0.08 -4.44 31.10
CA ILE A 184 -0.71 -5.11 30.08
C ILE A 184 -2.10 -5.29 30.64
N PHE A 185 -3.07 -4.87 29.88
CA PHE A 185 -4.46 -5.00 30.21
C PHE A 185 -5.08 -6.04 29.27
N VAL A 186 -5.61 -7.13 29.84
CA VAL A 186 -6.25 -8.20 29.10
C VAL A 186 -7.69 -8.32 29.53
N GLY A 187 -8.59 -8.14 28.58
CA GLY A 187 -10.00 -8.42 28.80
C GLY A 187 -10.30 -9.93 28.72
N ILE A 188 -11.21 -10.37 29.55
CA ILE A 188 -11.76 -11.73 29.54
C ILE A 188 -12.61 -11.89 28.27
N ASP A 189 -12.71 -13.09 27.74
CA ASP A 189 -13.51 -13.42 26.54
C ASP A 189 -13.18 -12.62 25.28
N GLY A 190 -11.90 -12.42 25.00
CA GLY A 190 -11.45 -11.72 23.79
C GLY A 190 -11.51 -10.20 23.90
N GLY A 191 -11.48 -9.67 25.13
CA GLY A 191 -11.35 -8.23 25.38
C GLY A 191 -10.02 -7.67 24.88
N ILE A 192 -9.87 -6.35 25.02
CA ILE A 192 -8.66 -5.65 24.58
C ILE A 192 -7.48 -6.02 25.48
N TRP A 193 -6.40 -6.37 24.83
CA TRP A 193 -5.09 -6.55 25.42
C TRP A 193 -4.18 -5.47 24.86
N THR A 194 -3.44 -4.77 25.74
CA THR A 194 -2.59 -3.66 25.33
C THR A 194 -1.24 -3.73 26.03
N HIS A 195 -0.19 -3.59 25.24
CA HIS A 195 1.19 -3.39 25.72
C HIS A 195 1.73 -2.10 25.09
N GLY A 196 2.19 -1.19 25.92
CA GLY A 196 2.71 0.09 25.44
C GLY A 196 2.66 1.17 26.51
N ARG A 197 2.86 2.40 26.06
CA ARG A 197 2.87 3.57 26.91
C ARG A 197 1.45 4.10 27.14
N TRP A 198 1.19 4.53 28.36
CA TRP A 198 -0.05 5.20 28.75
C TRP A 198 0.25 6.58 29.33
N ILE A 199 -0.51 7.57 28.92
CA ILE A 199 -0.45 8.93 29.45
C ILE A 199 -1.88 9.32 29.81
N ARG A 200 -2.12 9.71 31.09
CA ARG A 200 -3.46 10.12 31.56
C ARG A 200 -4.55 9.09 31.22
N ALA A 201 -4.23 7.82 31.43
CA ALA A 201 -5.12 6.70 31.11
C ALA A 201 -5.47 6.52 29.62
N GLU A 202 -4.70 7.11 28.70
CA GLU A 202 -4.83 6.94 27.26
C GLU A 202 -3.57 6.30 26.66
N ARG A 203 -3.74 5.43 25.67
CA ARG A 203 -2.62 4.84 24.94
C ARG A 203 -1.87 5.92 24.18
N SER A 204 -0.55 5.94 24.30
CA SER A 204 0.29 6.98 23.71
C SER A 204 1.65 6.42 23.30
N GLY A 205 2.18 6.85 22.17
CA GLY A 205 3.44 6.35 21.62
C GLY A 205 3.31 4.95 21.03
N ASN A 206 4.44 4.27 20.86
CA ASN A 206 4.44 2.93 20.28
C ASN A 206 3.75 1.91 21.17
N GLY A 207 3.00 0.98 20.58
CA GLY A 207 2.32 -0.06 21.33
C GLY A 207 1.76 -1.17 20.48
N VAL A 208 1.40 -2.26 21.17
CA VAL A 208 0.65 -3.38 20.60
C VAL A 208 -0.64 -3.51 21.39
N SER A 209 -1.73 -3.72 20.70
CA SER A 209 -3.04 -3.93 21.29
C SER A 209 -3.75 -5.05 20.55
N PHE A 210 -4.67 -5.72 21.23
CA PHE A 210 -5.60 -6.64 20.59
C PHE A 210 -7.00 -6.06 20.74
N ASP A 211 -7.72 -6.04 19.66
CA ASP A 211 -9.11 -5.60 19.71
C ASP A 211 -10.01 -6.66 20.36
N TYR A 212 -11.26 -6.31 20.58
CA TYR A 212 -12.24 -7.20 21.19
C TYR A 212 -12.55 -8.48 20.35
N SER A 213 -12.08 -8.52 19.12
CA SER A 213 -12.15 -9.71 18.25
C SER A 213 -10.85 -10.53 18.28
N GLY A 214 -9.85 -10.12 19.08
CA GLY A 214 -8.56 -10.77 19.18
C GLY A 214 -7.61 -10.44 18.02
N ARG A 215 -7.91 -9.40 17.19
CA ARG A 215 -7.03 -8.99 16.11
C ARG A 215 -5.88 -8.17 16.66
N PRO A 216 -4.62 -8.54 16.38
CA PRO A 216 -3.48 -7.80 16.84
C PRO A 216 -3.29 -6.50 16.04
N VAL A 217 -2.97 -5.43 16.76
CA VAL A 217 -2.75 -4.09 16.23
C VAL A 217 -1.50 -3.51 16.84
N ALA A 218 -0.56 -3.07 16.01
CA ALA A 218 0.69 -2.47 16.46
C ALA A 218 0.93 -1.14 15.75
N GLY A 219 1.33 -0.12 16.49
CA GLY A 219 1.58 1.18 15.89
C GLY A 219 1.84 2.29 16.88
N ILE A 220 1.66 3.52 16.42
CA ILE A 220 1.83 4.75 17.19
C ILE A 220 0.46 5.25 17.61
N TRP A 221 0.26 5.37 18.89
CA TRP A 221 -0.98 5.80 19.52
C TRP A 221 -0.92 7.26 19.94
N ASN A 222 -2.02 7.94 19.80
CA ASN A 222 -2.22 9.28 20.32
C ASN A 222 -3.62 9.37 20.94
N ALA A 223 -3.69 9.53 22.25
CA ALA A 223 -4.96 9.63 22.98
C ALA A 223 -5.97 8.53 22.58
N ASP A 224 -5.56 7.26 22.70
CA ASP A 224 -6.33 6.06 22.37
C ASP A 224 -6.64 5.83 20.88
N THR A 225 -6.30 6.73 20.00
CA THR A 225 -6.42 6.52 18.56
C THR A 225 -5.07 6.14 17.95
N MET A 226 -5.05 5.24 17.01
CA MET A 226 -3.82 4.89 16.31
C MET A 226 -3.58 5.85 15.17
N ALA A 227 -2.59 6.73 15.34
CA ALA A 227 -2.21 7.70 14.31
C ALA A 227 -1.60 7.02 13.08
N SER A 228 -0.87 5.95 13.29
CA SER A 228 -0.37 5.06 12.24
C SER A 228 -0.02 3.70 12.83
N GLY A 229 -0.30 2.63 12.10
CA GLY A 229 0.05 1.30 12.58
C GLY A 229 -0.36 0.19 11.61
N THR A 230 -0.16 -1.03 12.08
CA THR A 230 -0.45 -2.26 11.34
C THR A 230 -1.39 -3.13 12.17
N ARG A 231 -2.46 -3.61 11.53
CA ARG A 231 -3.37 -4.59 12.10
C ARG A 231 -3.35 -5.86 11.24
N TYR A 232 -3.34 -7.00 11.90
CA TYR A 232 -3.28 -8.31 11.24
C TYR A 232 -4.64 -8.98 11.33
N ASP A 233 -5.31 -9.06 10.20
CA ASP A 233 -6.62 -9.66 10.05
C ASP A 233 -6.51 -11.05 9.40
N LEU A 234 -7.53 -11.89 9.53
CA LEU A 234 -7.57 -13.20 8.87
C LEU A 234 -7.50 -13.11 7.34
N GLN A 235 -7.98 -12.01 6.77
CA GLN A 235 -8.05 -11.80 5.33
C GLN A 235 -6.88 -11.01 4.76
N GLY A 236 -6.00 -10.46 5.61
CA GLY A 236 -4.89 -9.64 5.16
C GLY A 236 -4.31 -8.73 6.23
N VAL A 237 -3.60 -7.71 5.78
CA VAL A 237 -2.89 -6.76 6.65
C VAL A 237 -3.35 -5.35 6.35
N TYR A 238 -3.89 -4.70 7.37
CA TYR A 238 -4.20 -3.28 7.31
C TYR A 238 -3.02 -2.44 7.83
N ARG A 239 -2.73 -1.33 7.16
CA ARG A 239 -1.77 -0.31 7.59
C ARG A 239 -2.39 1.06 7.43
N GLY A 240 -2.54 1.79 8.53
CA GLY A 240 -3.16 3.11 8.46
C GLY A 240 -3.66 3.61 9.80
N GLN A 241 -4.61 4.51 9.73
CA GLN A 241 -5.27 5.11 10.88
C GLN A 241 -6.39 4.19 11.38
N THR A 242 -6.61 4.18 12.68
CA THR A 242 -7.75 3.49 13.28
C THR A 242 -8.49 4.43 14.22
N ASP A 243 -9.74 4.11 14.48
CA ASP A 243 -10.48 4.68 15.59
C ASP A 243 -9.97 4.11 16.93
N ARG A 244 -10.56 4.54 18.03
CA ARG A 244 -10.23 4.03 19.37
C ARG A 244 -10.56 2.55 19.59
N TRP A 245 -11.41 1.97 18.73
CA TRP A 245 -11.81 0.57 18.74
C TRP A 245 -10.92 -0.29 17.83
N MET A 246 -9.87 0.32 17.27
CA MET A 246 -8.93 -0.32 16.35
C MET A 246 -9.55 -0.74 15.01
N GLN A 247 -10.72 -0.19 14.68
CA GLN A 247 -11.31 -0.33 13.36
C GLN A 247 -10.62 0.62 12.39
N ALA A 248 -10.40 0.18 11.15
CA ALA A 248 -9.84 1.05 10.12
C ALA A 248 -10.75 2.26 9.91
N SER A 249 -10.21 3.45 10.13
CA SER A 249 -10.92 4.72 10.04
C SER A 249 -9.95 5.82 9.60
N GLY A 250 -10.29 6.56 8.57
CA GLY A 250 -9.39 7.49 7.91
C GLY A 250 -8.58 6.83 6.79
N HIS A 251 -7.40 7.36 6.49
CA HIS A 251 -6.58 6.86 5.39
C HIS A 251 -5.77 5.62 5.78
N GLY A 252 -5.77 4.62 4.90
CA GLY A 252 -5.01 3.40 5.12
C GLY A 252 -4.82 2.56 3.85
N THR A 253 -4.02 1.51 3.99
CA THR A 253 -3.78 0.49 2.97
C THR A 253 -4.18 -0.86 3.53
N TYR A 254 -4.97 -1.62 2.79
CA TYR A 254 -5.27 -3.00 3.11
C TYR A 254 -4.68 -3.93 2.04
N GLN A 255 -3.82 -4.83 2.47
CA GLN A 255 -3.23 -5.85 1.62
C GLN A 255 -4.00 -7.15 1.79
N TYR A 256 -4.88 -7.46 0.85
CA TYR A 256 -5.53 -8.76 0.71
C TYR A 256 -4.59 -9.78 0.06
N ALA A 257 -5.02 -11.02 -0.03
CA ALA A 257 -4.22 -12.09 -0.65
C ALA A 257 -3.94 -11.83 -2.15
N ASP A 258 -4.90 -11.25 -2.87
CA ASP A 258 -4.85 -11.07 -4.33
C ASP A 258 -4.89 -9.61 -4.78
N CYS A 259 -5.12 -8.68 -3.85
CA CYS A 259 -5.24 -7.28 -4.17
C CYS A 259 -4.75 -6.39 -3.01
N THR A 260 -4.33 -5.18 -3.34
CA THR A 260 -4.05 -4.13 -2.37
C THR A 260 -5.00 -2.97 -2.60
N TYR A 261 -5.67 -2.55 -1.54
CA TYR A 261 -6.47 -1.33 -1.54
C TYR A 261 -5.74 -0.23 -0.76
N GLU A 262 -5.75 0.98 -1.27
CA GLU A 262 -5.35 2.18 -0.55
C GLU A 262 -6.41 3.26 -0.72
N GLY A 263 -6.83 3.87 0.40
CA GLY A 263 -7.87 4.88 0.39
C GLY A 263 -8.42 5.16 1.78
N HIS A 264 -9.59 5.75 1.80
CA HIS A 264 -10.30 6.02 3.04
C HIS A 264 -11.08 4.79 3.50
N PHE A 265 -11.14 4.63 4.81
CA PHE A 265 -11.91 3.61 5.51
C PHE A 265 -12.87 4.27 6.50
N ASP A 266 -13.99 3.64 6.70
CA ASP A 266 -14.93 3.92 7.77
C ASP A 266 -15.47 2.61 8.33
N ASN A 267 -15.30 2.40 9.64
CA ASN A 267 -15.72 1.18 10.33
C ASN A 267 -15.28 -0.11 9.62
N ASP A 268 -13.97 -0.25 9.36
CA ASP A 268 -13.33 -1.39 8.67
C ASP A 268 -13.76 -1.61 7.20
N ARG A 269 -14.44 -0.65 6.58
CA ARG A 269 -14.89 -0.76 5.20
C ARG A 269 -14.30 0.34 4.35
N GLU A 270 -13.99 0.01 3.09
CA GLU A 270 -13.54 1.00 2.13
C GLU A 270 -14.67 2.00 1.87
N GLU A 271 -14.36 3.29 2.02
CA GLU A 271 -15.30 4.40 1.87
C GLU A 271 -14.65 5.56 1.11
N GLY A 272 -15.44 6.30 0.32
CA GLY A 272 -14.95 7.43 -0.44
C GLY A 272 -13.99 7.04 -1.56
N PHE A 273 -13.04 7.93 -1.90
CA PHE A 273 -12.10 7.66 -2.96
C PHE A 273 -10.99 6.69 -2.53
N GLY A 274 -10.80 5.64 -3.31
CA GLY A 274 -9.76 4.64 -3.08
C GLY A 274 -9.25 3.99 -4.36
N VAL A 275 -8.13 3.31 -4.24
CA VAL A 275 -7.45 2.63 -5.35
C VAL A 275 -7.18 1.18 -4.98
N ALA A 276 -7.76 0.24 -5.70
CA ALA A 276 -7.48 -1.18 -5.56
C ALA A 276 -6.63 -1.68 -6.72
N VAL A 277 -5.54 -2.36 -6.40
CA VAL A 277 -4.59 -2.92 -7.37
C VAL A 277 -4.53 -4.42 -7.21
N SER A 278 -4.84 -5.15 -8.26
CA SER A 278 -4.61 -6.60 -8.36
C SER A 278 -3.62 -6.91 -9.48
N THR A 279 -3.32 -8.19 -9.67
CA THR A 279 -2.40 -8.61 -10.74
C THR A 279 -2.85 -8.16 -12.12
N LEU A 280 -4.15 -8.10 -12.36
CA LEU A 280 -4.73 -7.83 -13.68
C LEU A 280 -5.43 -6.48 -13.76
N LYS A 281 -5.89 -5.92 -12.64
CA LYS A 281 -6.77 -4.74 -12.63
C LYS A 281 -6.29 -3.69 -11.66
N LEU A 282 -6.56 -2.45 -12.02
CA LEU A 282 -6.44 -1.31 -11.15
C LEU A 282 -7.80 -0.59 -11.15
N ARG A 283 -8.41 -0.46 -9.98
CA ARG A 283 -9.68 0.25 -9.78
C ARG A 283 -9.42 1.48 -8.95
N ALA A 284 -9.58 2.65 -9.56
CA ALA A 284 -9.50 3.92 -8.85
C ALA A 284 -10.85 4.62 -8.95
N GLY A 285 -11.43 4.98 -7.83
CA GLY A 285 -12.75 5.61 -7.84
C GLY A 285 -13.44 5.57 -6.49
N GLU A 286 -14.75 5.70 -6.51
CA GLU A 286 -15.58 5.77 -5.32
C GLU A 286 -15.92 4.40 -4.76
N TRP A 287 -15.83 4.29 -3.46
CA TRP A 287 -16.19 3.12 -2.68
C TRP A 287 -17.27 3.51 -1.66
N LYS A 288 -18.14 2.60 -1.36
CA LYS A 288 -19.16 2.79 -0.32
C LYS A 288 -19.45 1.46 0.36
N GLY A 289 -19.21 1.40 1.66
CA GLY A 289 -19.43 0.22 2.46
C GLY A 289 -18.69 -1.03 1.95
N GLY A 290 -17.44 -0.87 1.52
CA GLY A 290 -16.61 -1.96 0.97
C GLY A 290 -16.88 -2.31 -0.49
N LYS A 291 -17.78 -1.60 -1.17
CA LYS A 291 -18.15 -1.90 -2.57
C LYS A 291 -17.69 -0.78 -3.52
N PHE A 292 -17.01 -1.17 -4.59
CA PHE A 292 -16.60 -0.24 -5.64
C PHE A 292 -17.85 0.25 -6.42
N LYS A 293 -18.04 1.57 -6.45
CA LYS A 293 -19.19 2.23 -7.08
C LYS A 293 -18.91 2.74 -8.49
N GLY A 294 -17.66 2.81 -8.86
CA GLY A 294 -17.26 3.23 -10.19
C GLY A 294 -16.09 4.20 -10.19
N GLU A 295 -15.57 4.43 -11.38
CA GLU A 295 -14.45 5.33 -11.59
C GLU A 295 -14.92 6.77 -11.54
N ARG A 296 -14.83 7.37 -10.38
CA ARG A 296 -14.89 8.83 -10.25
C ARG A 296 -13.50 9.31 -9.88
N MET A 297 -12.85 9.97 -10.82
CA MET A 297 -11.62 10.67 -10.51
C MET A 297 -11.94 12.00 -9.85
N GLN A 298 -11.57 12.11 -8.58
CA GLN A 298 -11.59 13.40 -7.90
C GLN A 298 -10.24 14.08 -8.13
N TYR A 299 -10.28 15.28 -8.68
CA TYR A 299 -9.10 16.09 -9.01
C TYR A 299 -8.77 17.06 -7.88
N THR A 300 -8.54 16.51 -6.69
CA THR A 300 -8.23 17.26 -5.47
C THR A 300 -6.74 17.56 -5.35
N SER A 301 -6.37 18.43 -4.41
CA SER A 301 -4.97 18.75 -4.10
C SER A 301 -4.18 17.57 -3.53
N GLU A 302 -4.84 16.53 -3.05
CA GLU A 302 -4.21 15.31 -2.51
C GLU A 302 -3.63 14.39 -3.59
N ARG A 303 -4.09 14.57 -4.84
CA ARG A 303 -3.60 13.78 -5.96
C ARG A 303 -2.22 14.24 -6.40
N ILE A 304 -1.50 13.35 -7.03
CA ILE A 304 -0.16 13.59 -7.54
C ILE A 304 -0.25 13.98 -9.01
N TYR A 305 0.02 15.23 -9.30
CA TYR A 305 -0.01 15.75 -10.66
C TYR A 305 1.38 15.87 -11.24
N GLY A 306 1.45 15.67 -12.53
CA GLY A 306 2.63 15.88 -13.34
C GLY A 306 2.27 16.43 -14.71
N ILE A 307 3.29 16.64 -15.51
CA ILE A 307 3.17 17.14 -16.88
C ILE A 307 4.03 16.28 -17.82
N ASP A 308 3.69 16.31 -19.09
CA ASP A 308 4.64 15.91 -20.11
C ASP A 308 4.90 17.05 -21.09
N ILE A 309 6.14 17.13 -21.52
CA ILE A 309 6.66 18.24 -22.34
C ILE A 309 7.54 17.74 -23.49
N SER A 310 7.61 18.57 -24.48
CA SER A 310 8.46 18.36 -25.65
C SER A 310 9.04 19.70 -26.14
N LYS A 311 9.58 19.72 -27.35
CA LYS A 311 10.04 20.97 -27.99
C LYS A 311 8.93 22.03 -28.12
N TYR A 312 7.68 21.63 -28.12
CA TYR A 312 6.55 22.53 -28.36
C TYR A 312 6.31 23.55 -27.23
N GLN A 313 6.70 23.21 -26.00
CA GLN A 313 6.64 24.14 -24.88
C GLN A 313 7.70 25.26 -24.98
N HIS A 314 8.74 25.07 -25.77
CA HIS A 314 9.81 26.05 -26.00
C HIS A 314 9.62 26.96 -27.19
N GLY A 315 8.60 26.76 -28.01
CA GLY A 315 8.44 27.63 -29.15
C GLY A 315 7.20 27.41 -29.99
N LYS A 316 6.69 28.51 -30.51
CA LYS A 316 5.59 28.54 -31.48
C LYS A 316 6.03 29.40 -32.67
N GLY A 317 6.18 28.76 -33.84
CA GLY A 317 6.73 29.42 -35.01
C GLY A 317 8.16 29.90 -34.77
N ARG A 318 8.42 31.20 -34.95
CA ARG A 318 9.71 31.83 -34.72
C ARG A 318 9.95 32.28 -33.27
N LYS A 319 8.88 32.34 -32.44
CA LYS A 319 9.00 32.77 -31.05
C LYS A 319 9.52 31.65 -30.16
N ARG A 320 10.36 31.97 -29.20
CA ARG A 320 10.95 31.04 -28.22
C ARG A 320 10.56 31.48 -26.82
N TYR A 321 10.27 30.51 -25.99
CA TYR A 321 9.82 30.69 -24.61
C TYR A 321 10.67 29.82 -23.68
N PRO A 322 11.34 30.39 -22.70
CA PRO A 322 12.01 29.59 -21.67
C PRO A 322 10.98 28.98 -20.73
N ILE A 323 11.30 27.81 -20.16
CA ILE A 323 10.57 27.23 -19.04
C ILE A 323 11.19 27.74 -17.74
N HIS A 324 10.36 28.35 -16.90
CA HIS A 324 10.75 28.86 -15.58
C HIS A 324 10.51 27.77 -14.52
N TRP A 325 11.44 26.84 -14.40
CA TRP A 325 11.35 25.64 -13.59
C TRP A 325 11.07 25.88 -12.11
N GLY A 326 11.59 26.97 -11.53
CA GLY A 326 11.32 27.34 -10.13
C GLY A 326 9.91 27.85 -9.86
N ALA A 327 9.14 28.12 -10.91
CA ALA A 327 7.79 28.68 -10.81
C ALA A 327 6.69 27.66 -11.19
N LEU A 328 7.06 26.39 -11.41
CA LEU A 328 6.11 25.41 -11.93
C LEU A 328 4.97 25.10 -10.95
N ARG A 329 3.78 25.49 -11.33
CA ARG A 329 2.53 25.15 -10.64
C ARG A 329 1.41 25.02 -11.66
N ILE A 330 0.59 23.98 -11.54
CA ILE A 330 -0.57 23.79 -12.38
C ILE A 330 -1.65 24.74 -11.93
N THR A 331 -2.06 25.64 -12.82
CA THR A 331 -3.08 26.66 -12.56
C THR A 331 -4.42 26.35 -13.20
N SER A 332 -4.46 25.40 -14.14
CA SER A 332 -5.68 24.86 -14.72
C SER A 332 -5.42 23.43 -15.21
N LEU A 333 -6.34 22.53 -14.92
CA LEU A 333 -6.30 21.14 -15.41
C LEU A 333 -6.76 21.02 -16.89
N GLY A 334 -7.25 22.09 -17.49
CA GLY A 334 -7.79 22.10 -18.85
C GLY A 334 -9.22 21.56 -18.93
N HIS A 335 -9.67 21.32 -20.18
CA HIS A 335 -10.99 20.71 -20.41
C HIS A 335 -10.85 19.18 -20.40
N ILE A 336 -11.50 18.55 -19.44
CA ILE A 336 -11.69 17.11 -19.42
C ILE A 336 -13.06 16.86 -20.06
N SER A 337 -13.12 16.02 -21.09
CA SER A 337 -14.29 15.79 -21.95
C SER A 337 -15.61 15.78 -21.16
N ASN A 338 -16.59 16.53 -21.62
CA ASN A 338 -17.99 16.62 -21.17
C ASN A 338 -18.25 16.87 -19.66
N LYS A 339 -17.30 16.65 -18.77
CA LYS A 339 -17.35 17.05 -17.38
C LYS A 339 -16.23 18.05 -17.15
N ARG A 340 -16.60 19.30 -17.10
CA ARG A 340 -15.70 20.42 -16.87
C ARG A 340 -15.01 20.26 -15.52
N ALA A 341 -13.73 19.90 -15.49
CA ALA A 341 -12.88 20.29 -14.39
C ALA A 341 -12.65 21.81 -14.51
N ASN A 342 -13.71 22.56 -14.23
CA ASN A 342 -13.68 24.00 -14.28
C ASN A 342 -13.21 24.50 -12.93
N GLY A 343 -12.01 24.95 -12.87
CA GLY A 343 -11.55 25.68 -11.72
C GLY A 343 -10.11 26.11 -11.88
N LYS A 344 -9.81 27.29 -11.42
CA LYS A 344 -8.45 27.66 -11.09
C LYS A 344 -8.00 26.71 -9.98
N VAL A 345 -6.92 26.00 -10.22
CA VAL A 345 -6.26 25.15 -9.23
C VAL A 345 -4.89 25.75 -8.91
N ASP A 346 -4.27 25.29 -7.86
CA ASP A 346 -2.90 25.63 -7.51
C ASP A 346 -2.20 24.36 -7.00
N TYR A 347 -1.81 23.48 -7.95
CA TYR A 347 -1.22 22.20 -7.64
C TYR A 347 0.27 22.17 -7.97
N PRO A 348 1.10 21.51 -7.15
CA PRO A 348 2.50 21.33 -7.47
C PRO A 348 2.68 20.38 -8.68
N VAL A 349 3.68 20.64 -9.48
CA VAL A 349 4.18 19.69 -10.49
C VAL A 349 5.10 18.71 -9.77
N SER A 350 4.59 17.50 -9.47
CA SER A 350 5.35 16.47 -8.75
C SER A 350 6.29 15.68 -9.64
N PHE A 351 5.92 15.53 -10.93
CA PHE A 351 6.74 14.81 -11.91
C PHE A 351 6.60 15.40 -13.31
N VAL A 352 7.61 15.14 -14.12
CA VAL A 352 7.63 15.54 -15.53
C VAL A 352 8.18 14.40 -16.39
N TYR A 353 7.53 14.14 -17.51
CA TYR A 353 8.07 13.33 -18.58
C TYR A 353 8.49 14.24 -19.74
N ILE A 354 9.71 14.03 -20.24
CA ILE A 354 10.28 14.88 -21.29
C ILE A 354 10.55 14.04 -22.52
N LYS A 355 9.99 14.45 -23.67
CA LYS A 355 10.31 13.82 -24.96
C LYS A 355 11.80 13.88 -25.19
N SER A 356 12.45 12.72 -25.33
CA SER A 356 13.86 12.64 -25.68
C SER A 356 14.03 12.42 -27.17
N THR A 357 13.37 11.39 -27.70
CA THR A 357 13.55 10.95 -29.08
C THR A 357 12.25 10.48 -29.75
N GLU A 358 12.29 10.35 -31.08
CA GLU A 358 11.24 9.75 -31.88
C GLU A 358 11.85 8.93 -33.01
N GLY A 359 11.37 7.72 -33.22
CA GLY A 359 11.92 6.80 -34.23
C GLY A 359 13.42 6.60 -34.04
N THR A 360 14.17 6.73 -35.12
CA THR A 360 15.63 6.55 -35.13
C THR A 360 16.40 7.81 -35.53
N THR A 361 15.70 8.94 -35.72
CA THR A 361 16.32 10.14 -36.30
C THR A 361 16.01 11.43 -35.56
N ILE A 362 14.87 11.54 -34.89
CA ILE A 362 14.44 12.79 -34.27
C ILE A 362 14.88 12.83 -32.82
N ARG A 363 15.54 13.93 -32.43
CA ARG A 363 15.93 14.25 -31.05
C ARG A 363 15.29 15.56 -30.62
N ASN A 364 14.84 15.62 -29.38
CA ASN A 364 14.43 16.88 -28.77
C ASN A 364 15.68 17.67 -28.34
N GLN A 365 15.92 18.80 -28.97
CA GLN A 365 17.10 19.64 -28.70
C GLN A 365 17.09 20.21 -27.27
N TYR A 366 15.93 20.36 -26.63
CA TYR A 366 15.78 20.91 -25.28
C TYR A 366 15.87 19.85 -24.20
N TYR A 367 15.82 18.55 -24.55
CA TYR A 367 15.77 17.46 -23.59
C TYR A 367 16.85 17.54 -22.50
N ALA A 368 18.09 17.75 -22.91
CA ALA A 368 19.23 17.75 -21.97
C ALA A 368 19.18 18.90 -20.97
N SER A 369 18.71 20.07 -21.42
CA SER A 369 18.52 21.26 -20.57
C SER A 369 17.34 21.05 -19.62
N ASP A 370 16.20 20.64 -20.14
CA ASP A 370 14.99 20.44 -19.35
C ASP A 370 15.18 19.34 -18.29
N TYR A 371 15.82 18.24 -18.67
CA TYR A 371 16.18 17.18 -17.74
C TYR A 371 17.04 17.69 -16.57
N ALA A 372 18.07 18.48 -16.88
CA ALA A 372 18.95 19.04 -15.85
C ALA A 372 18.20 20.01 -14.92
N GLN A 373 17.35 20.85 -15.49
CA GLN A 373 16.56 21.83 -14.72
C GLN A 373 15.49 21.15 -13.87
N ALA A 374 14.77 20.15 -14.39
CA ALA A 374 13.80 19.39 -13.61
C ALA A 374 14.44 18.80 -12.35
N ARG A 375 15.58 18.14 -12.49
CA ARG A 375 16.33 17.57 -11.36
C ARG A 375 16.82 18.64 -10.38
N LYS A 376 17.34 19.75 -10.88
CA LYS A 376 17.81 20.88 -10.06
C LYS A 376 16.69 21.43 -9.16
N HIS A 377 15.46 21.44 -9.65
CA HIS A 377 14.30 21.97 -8.92
C HIS A 377 13.51 20.87 -8.17
N GLY A 378 14.05 19.66 -8.06
CA GLY A 378 13.44 18.58 -7.29
C GLY A 378 12.20 17.93 -7.92
N VAL A 379 11.90 18.24 -9.19
CA VAL A 379 10.80 17.60 -9.92
C VAL A 379 11.26 16.20 -10.36
N LYS A 380 10.48 15.18 -10.05
CA LYS A 380 10.76 13.81 -10.51
C LYS A 380 10.69 13.76 -12.03
N VAL A 381 11.77 13.29 -12.68
CA VAL A 381 11.87 13.35 -14.13
C VAL A 381 11.95 11.95 -14.76
N GLY A 382 11.29 11.79 -15.89
CA GLY A 382 11.40 10.63 -16.77
C GLY A 382 11.58 11.05 -18.23
N ALA A 383 12.14 10.16 -19.03
CA ALA A 383 12.29 10.35 -20.47
C ALA A 383 11.25 9.52 -21.23
N TYR A 384 10.70 10.07 -22.30
CA TYR A 384 9.87 9.28 -23.20
C TYR A 384 10.36 9.26 -24.64
N HIS A 385 10.04 8.16 -25.31
CA HIS A 385 10.32 7.91 -26.72
C HIS A 385 9.03 7.76 -27.49
N PHE A 386 8.87 8.53 -28.57
CA PHE A 386 7.74 8.39 -29.49
C PHE A 386 8.01 7.28 -30.51
N PHE A 387 7.18 6.26 -30.48
CA PHE A 387 7.32 5.07 -31.31
C PHE A 387 7.03 5.36 -32.79
N SER A 388 7.90 4.90 -33.67
CA SER A 388 7.70 4.96 -35.10
C SER A 388 7.41 3.58 -35.70
N THR A 389 6.43 3.52 -36.58
CA THR A 389 6.11 2.29 -37.34
C THR A 389 7.05 2.00 -38.49
N ARG A 390 8.04 2.88 -38.75
CA ARG A 390 8.94 2.80 -39.90
C ARG A 390 10.24 2.05 -39.63
N THR A 391 10.56 1.78 -38.39
CA THR A 391 11.84 1.18 -38.00
C THR A 391 11.63 0.13 -36.92
N SER A 392 12.58 -0.79 -36.74
CA SER A 392 12.44 -1.84 -35.74
C SER A 392 12.50 -1.29 -34.32
N GLY A 393 11.82 -1.96 -33.40
CA GLY A 393 11.82 -1.58 -31.97
C GLY A 393 13.22 -1.59 -31.36
N ALA A 394 14.07 -2.54 -31.77
CA ALA A 394 15.44 -2.64 -31.29
C ALA A 394 16.30 -1.43 -31.70
N MET A 395 16.17 -0.96 -32.95
CA MET A 395 16.88 0.23 -33.42
C MET A 395 16.40 1.50 -32.70
N GLN A 396 15.09 1.62 -32.47
CA GLN A 396 14.51 2.73 -31.72
C GLN A 396 14.98 2.72 -30.27
N ALA A 397 15.03 1.57 -29.61
CA ALA A 397 15.55 1.43 -28.25
C ALA A 397 17.02 1.85 -28.18
N LYS A 398 17.88 1.41 -29.13
CA LYS A 398 19.28 1.80 -29.22
C LYS A 398 19.43 3.33 -29.38
N PHE A 399 18.59 3.93 -30.24
CA PHE A 399 18.60 5.37 -30.46
C PHE A 399 18.16 6.16 -29.23
N PHE A 400 17.10 5.70 -28.55
CA PHE A 400 16.61 6.29 -27.31
C PHE A 400 17.66 6.23 -26.20
N LEU A 401 18.24 5.05 -25.95
CA LEU A 401 19.26 4.85 -24.92
C LEU A 401 20.52 5.71 -25.16
N LYS A 402 20.92 5.87 -26.42
CA LYS A 402 22.07 6.72 -26.78
C LYS A 402 21.83 8.21 -26.52
N ASN A 403 20.59 8.68 -26.65
CA ASN A 403 20.24 10.10 -26.64
C ASN A 403 19.51 10.55 -25.35
N SER A 404 19.20 9.63 -24.45
CA SER A 404 18.55 9.92 -23.18
C SER A 404 19.54 9.81 -22.01
N ARG A 405 19.18 10.43 -20.92
CA ARG A 405 19.93 10.37 -19.67
C ARG A 405 19.16 9.58 -18.65
N PHE A 406 19.87 8.75 -17.88
CA PHE A 406 19.32 7.90 -16.86
C PHE A 406 20.20 8.00 -15.61
N ARG A 407 19.63 8.50 -14.53
CA ARG A 407 20.33 8.64 -13.25
C ARG A 407 19.47 8.06 -12.13
N SER A 408 20.12 7.67 -11.06
CA SER A 408 19.42 7.20 -9.86
C SER A 408 18.33 8.19 -9.42
N GLY A 409 17.12 7.66 -9.17
CA GLY A 409 15.92 8.41 -8.81
C GLY A 409 15.09 8.93 -9.98
N ASP A 410 15.50 8.69 -11.24
CA ASP A 410 14.69 9.02 -12.40
C ASP A 410 13.52 8.04 -12.55
N LEU A 411 12.38 8.54 -13.01
CA LEU A 411 11.20 7.74 -13.29
C LEU A 411 11.47 6.73 -14.42
N PRO A 412 10.74 5.61 -14.46
CA PRO A 412 10.88 4.63 -15.52
C PRO A 412 10.74 5.27 -16.91
N PRO A 413 11.52 4.85 -17.91
CA PRO A 413 11.35 5.29 -19.28
C PRO A 413 9.97 4.99 -19.83
N VAL A 414 9.47 5.81 -20.75
CA VAL A 414 8.15 5.63 -21.36
C VAL A 414 8.30 5.37 -22.86
N LEU A 415 7.56 4.38 -23.34
CA LEU A 415 7.31 4.18 -24.76
C LEU A 415 5.92 4.73 -25.11
N ASP A 416 5.90 5.77 -25.91
CA ASP A 416 4.69 6.45 -26.39
C ASP A 416 4.27 5.84 -27.73
N VAL A 417 3.12 5.16 -27.77
CA VAL A 417 2.67 4.34 -28.91
C VAL A 417 1.30 4.83 -29.40
N GLU A 418 1.32 5.62 -30.46
CA GLU A 418 0.14 6.24 -31.04
C GLU A 418 -0.02 6.00 -32.57
N PRO A 419 0.18 4.77 -33.10
CA PRO A 419 0.06 4.55 -34.52
C PRO A 419 -1.40 4.56 -34.97
N THR A 420 -1.65 5.11 -36.14
CA THR A 420 -2.94 4.97 -36.82
C THR A 420 -3.13 3.53 -37.39
N ALA A 421 -4.36 3.13 -37.62
CA ALA A 421 -4.64 1.82 -38.23
C ALA A 421 -3.92 1.63 -39.59
N ALA A 422 -3.82 2.69 -40.38
CA ALA A 422 -3.08 2.67 -41.66
C ALA A 422 -1.57 2.43 -41.45
N GLN A 423 -0.98 3.06 -40.47
CA GLN A 423 0.43 2.85 -40.12
C GLN A 423 0.69 1.42 -39.60
N ILE A 424 -0.23 0.87 -38.78
CA ILE A 424 -0.15 -0.52 -38.33
C ILE A 424 -0.20 -1.49 -39.52
N LYS A 425 -1.15 -1.28 -40.44
CA LYS A 425 -1.25 -2.09 -41.67
C LYS A 425 0.04 -1.99 -42.48
N SER A 426 0.54 -0.78 -42.70
CA SER A 426 1.75 -0.53 -43.50
C SER A 426 3.03 -1.14 -42.91
N MET A 427 3.13 -1.30 -41.58
CA MET A 427 4.29 -1.95 -40.95
C MET A 427 4.22 -3.48 -40.94
N GLY A 428 3.14 -4.08 -41.41
CA GLY A 428 2.95 -5.53 -41.45
C GLY A 428 1.95 -6.10 -40.45
N GLY A 429 1.12 -5.22 -39.85
CA GLY A 429 0.01 -5.63 -38.97
C GLY A 429 0.33 -5.60 -37.47
N VAL A 430 -0.66 -6.02 -36.69
CA VAL A 430 -0.67 -5.93 -35.21
C VAL A 430 0.46 -6.77 -34.60
N ASP A 431 0.73 -7.96 -35.11
CA ASP A 431 1.78 -8.84 -34.57
C ASP A 431 3.18 -8.24 -34.74
N VAL A 432 3.43 -7.60 -35.88
CA VAL A 432 4.69 -6.91 -36.15
C VAL A 432 4.84 -5.71 -35.23
N MET A 433 3.77 -4.96 -35.05
CA MET A 433 3.74 -3.85 -34.10
C MET A 433 4.11 -4.32 -32.69
N PHE A 434 3.44 -5.31 -32.13
CA PHE A 434 3.74 -5.81 -30.79
C PHE A 434 5.11 -6.48 -30.68
N ARG A 435 5.61 -7.09 -31.75
CA ARG A 435 7.00 -7.58 -31.78
C ARG A 435 7.98 -6.43 -31.59
N ASN A 436 7.79 -5.32 -32.28
CA ASN A 436 8.63 -4.12 -32.15
C ASN A 436 8.50 -3.46 -30.79
N ILE A 437 7.28 -3.36 -30.25
CA ILE A 437 7.05 -2.85 -28.89
C ILE A 437 7.81 -3.71 -27.86
N ARG A 438 7.70 -5.05 -27.93
CA ARG A 438 8.43 -5.97 -27.05
C ARG A 438 9.93 -5.82 -27.16
N GLN A 439 10.46 -5.67 -28.37
CA GLN A 439 11.90 -5.43 -28.57
C GLN A 439 12.36 -4.17 -27.86
N TRP A 440 11.62 -3.09 -28.01
CA TRP A 440 11.94 -1.83 -27.35
C TRP A 440 11.86 -1.95 -25.83
N LEU A 441 10.74 -2.45 -25.30
CA LEU A 441 10.50 -2.59 -23.86
C LEU A 441 11.60 -3.45 -23.19
N LYS A 442 11.93 -4.62 -23.80
CA LYS A 442 12.96 -5.50 -23.27
C LYS A 442 14.36 -4.87 -23.32
N ALA A 443 14.71 -4.24 -24.43
CA ALA A 443 16.04 -3.61 -24.57
C ALA A 443 16.23 -2.47 -23.57
N VAL A 444 15.23 -1.61 -23.40
CA VAL A 444 15.29 -0.51 -22.44
C VAL A 444 15.26 -1.02 -21.01
N GLN A 445 14.44 -2.00 -20.69
CA GLN A 445 14.44 -2.64 -19.37
C GLN A 445 15.80 -3.25 -19.02
N SER A 446 16.42 -3.96 -19.94
CA SER A 446 17.75 -4.56 -19.72
C SER A 446 18.83 -3.51 -19.50
N ALA A 447 18.75 -2.37 -20.18
CA ALA A 447 19.74 -1.30 -20.08
C ALA A 447 19.56 -0.42 -18.84
N THR A 448 18.33 -0.22 -18.37
CA THR A 448 18.00 0.68 -17.25
C THR A 448 17.76 -0.02 -15.93
N GLY A 449 17.58 -1.35 -15.95
CA GLY A 449 17.24 -2.17 -14.79
C GLY A 449 15.79 -2.04 -14.31
N VAL A 450 14.98 -1.20 -14.96
CA VAL A 450 13.58 -0.94 -14.57
C VAL A 450 12.62 -1.20 -15.72
N LYS A 451 11.41 -1.63 -15.40
CA LYS A 451 10.36 -1.85 -16.42
C LYS A 451 9.87 -0.52 -16.96
N PRO A 452 9.93 -0.29 -18.28
CA PRO A 452 9.35 0.89 -18.88
C PRO A 452 7.83 0.95 -18.71
N VAL A 453 7.26 2.15 -18.85
CA VAL A 453 5.83 2.39 -18.89
C VAL A 453 5.38 2.49 -20.35
N LEU A 454 4.23 1.93 -20.66
CA LEU A 454 3.61 2.02 -21.99
C LEU A 454 2.56 3.14 -22.00
N TYR A 455 2.81 4.21 -22.77
CA TYR A 455 1.80 5.22 -23.04
C TYR A 455 1.03 4.88 -24.32
N VAL A 456 -0.30 4.88 -24.20
CA VAL A 456 -1.22 4.55 -25.30
C VAL A 456 -2.54 5.31 -25.16
N GLY A 457 -3.21 5.54 -26.28
CA GLY A 457 -4.58 6.03 -26.28
C GLY A 457 -5.60 4.96 -25.91
N GLN A 458 -6.76 5.37 -25.42
CA GLN A 458 -7.86 4.47 -25.04
C GLN A 458 -8.27 3.54 -26.20
N SER A 459 -8.37 4.07 -27.42
CA SER A 459 -8.74 3.27 -28.59
C SER A 459 -7.73 2.16 -28.89
N PHE A 460 -6.45 2.40 -28.57
CA PHE A 460 -5.40 1.40 -28.70
C PHE A 460 -5.60 0.26 -27.70
N VAL A 461 -5.86 0.59 -26.44
CA VAL A 461 -6.15 -0.41 -25.40
C VAL A 461 -7.31 -1.29 -25.82
N ASN A 462 -8.43 -0.69 -26.24
CA ASN A 462 -9.65 -1.42 -26.57
C ASN A 462 -9.50 -2.31 -27.82
N LYS A 463 -8.72 -1.86 -28.81
CA LYS A 463 -8.64 -2.57 -30.09
C LYS A 463 -7.52 -3.60 -30.18
N TYR A 464 -6.40 -3.32 -29.48
CA TYR A 464 -5.18 -4.06 -29.78
C TYR A 464 -4.55 -4.72 -28.55
N LEU A 465 -4.67 -4.14 -27.33
CA LEU A 465 -3.87 -4.58 -26.21
C LEU A 465 -4.21 -6.01 -25.74
N ASP A 466 -5.42 -6.48 -25.96
CA ASP A 466 -5.82 -7.87 -25.65
C ASP A 466 -5.09 -8.92 -26.49
N SER A 467 -4.57 -8.54 -27.68
CA SER A 467 -3.71 -9.42 -28.48
C SER A 467 -2.26 -9.50 -27.98
N ALA A 468 -1.91 -8.74 -26.92
CA ALA A 468 -0.61 -8.78 -26.27
C ALA A 468 -0.74 -8.96 -24.75
N PRO A 469 -1.26 -10.09 -24.27
CA PRO A 469 -1.55 -10.32 -22.86
C PRO A 469 -0.31 -10.26 -21.96
N ASP A 470 0.85 -10.59 -22.50
CA ASP A 470 2.15 -10.45 -21.82
C ASP A 470 2.50 -8.99 -21.51
N ILE A 471 2.24 -8.08 -22.43
CA ILE A 471 2.45 -6.64 -22.23
C ILE A 471 1.42 -6.12 -21.24
N LYS A 472 0.14 -6.43 -21.46
CA LYS A 472 -0.98 -6.03 -20.61
C LYS A 472 -0.76 -6.42 -19.15
N LYS A 473 -0.24 -7.62 -18.90
CA LYS A 473 0.00 -8.16 -17.56
C LYS A 473 1.26 -7.59 -16.89
N ASN A 474 2.33 -7.35 -17.65
CA ASN A 474 3.66 -7.12 -17.06
C ASN A 474 4.10 -5.66 -17.02
N TYR A 475 3.47 -4.78 -17.79
CA TYR A 475 3.87 -3.38 -17.87
C TYR A 475 2.79 -2.44 -17.35
N ASN A 476 3.21 -1.39 -16.67
CA ASN A 476 2.32 -0.30 -16.29
C ASN A 476 1.91 0.51 -17.51
N VAL A 477 0.69 0.98 -17.52
CA VAL A 477 0.10 1.76 -18.62
C VAL A 477 -0.13 3.20 -18.17
N TRP A 478 0.27 4.12 -19.04
CA TRP A 478 -0.13 5.51 -19.01
C TRP A 478 -1.12 5.73 -20.13
N ILE A 479 -2.33 6.12 -19.80
CA ILE A 479 -3.40 6.24 -20.80
C ILE A 479 -3.72 7.69 -21.14
N ALA A 480 -3.72 8.00 -22.43
CA ALA A 480 -4.33 9.24 -22.90
C ALA A 480 -5.83 9.04 -22.99
N ARG A 481 -6.54 9.78 -22.15
CA ARG A 481 -7.96 9.64 -22.04
C ARG A 481 -8.67 10.95 -21.73
N TYR A 482 -9.71 11.17 -22.47
CA TYR A 482 -10.57 12.35 -22.37
C TYR A 482 -12.03 11.95 -22.11
N GLY A 483 -12.30 10.98 -21.24
CA GLY A 483 -13.65 10.52 -20.93
C GLY A 483 -13.71 9.41 -19.87
N GLU A 484 -14.92 9.03 -19.44
CA GLU A 484 -15.13 7.94 -18.50
C GLU A 484 -14.90 6.58 -19.15
N PHE A 485 -14.03 5.78 -18.57
CA PHE A 485 -13.73 4.43 -19.03
C PHE A 485 -13.13 3.59 -17.91
N LYS A 486 -13.35 2.28 -17.97
CA LYS A 486 -12.73 1.31 -17.07
C LYS A 486 -11.63 0.54 -17.82
N PRO A 487 -10.38 1.00 -17.82
CA PRO A 487 -9.33 0.26 -18.48
C PRO A 487 -9.01 -1.02 -17.73
N ASP A 488 -9.04 -2.14 -18.43
CA ASP A 488 -8.59 -3.42 -17.88
C ASP A 488 -7.07 -3.56 -18.04
N VAL A 489 -6.33 -2.65 -17.42
CA VAL A 489 -4.87 -2.55 -17.49
C VAL A 489 -4.29 -2.15 -16.13
N LYS A 490 -2.98 -2.29 -15.96
CA LYS A 490 -2.24 -1.71 -14.82
C LYS A 490 -2.05 -0.21 -15.03
N LEU A 491 -3.10 0.55 -14.76
CA LEU A 491 -3.11 1.98 -14.98
C LEU A 491 -2.27 2.71 -13.97
N LEU A 492 -1.18 3.32 -14.43
CA LEU A 492 -0.26 4.08 -13.60
C LEU A 492 -0.53 5.58 -13.66
N TYR A 493 -0.69 6.11 -14.87
CA TYR A 493 -0.96 7.52 -15.11
C TYR A 493 -2.15 7.72 -16.04
N TRP A 494 -2.87 8.81 -15.80
CA TRP A 494 -3.89 9.34 -16.71
C TRP A 494 -3.39 10.65 -17.27
N GLN A 495 -3.41 10.80 -18.60
CA GLN A 495 -3.32 12.12 -19.19
C GLN A 495 -4.73 12.72 -19.22
N LEU A 496 -4.92 13.77 -18.42
CA LEU A 496 -6.25 14.37 -18.19
C LEU A 496 -6.67 15.27 -19.34
N SER A 497 -5.74 16.06 -19.84
CA SER A 497 -6.01 17.07 -20.84
C SER A 497 -4.72 17.57 -21.47
N PRO A 498 -4.73 17.83 -22.77
CA PRO A 498 -3.64 18.53 -23.45
C PRO A 498 -3.74 20.07 -23.34
N TYR A 499 -4.77 20.58 -22.67
CA TYR A 499 -5.09 22.03 -22.62
C TYR A 499 -4.88 22.64 -21.23
N GLY A 500 -4.04 22.03 -20.41
CA GLY A 500 -3.72 22.53 -19.09
C GLY A 500 -2.92 23.82 -19.12
N ARG A 501 -2.85 24.50 -17.96
CA ARG A 501 -2.01 25.69 -17.78
C ARG A 501 -1.08 25.49 -16.59
N VAL A 502 0.17 25.80 -16.82
CA VAL A 502 1.22 25.66 -15.82
C VAL A 502 1.96 26.99 -15.72
N ASN A 503 2.00 27.54 -14.51
CA ASN A 503 2.83 28.71 -14.26
C ASN A 503 4.29 28.36 -14.58
N GLY A 504 5.01 29.23 -15.24
CA GLY A 504 6.38 28.99 -15.70
C GLY A 504 6.51 28.34 -17.08
N ILE A 505 5.40 27.92 -17.72
CA ILE A 505 5.37 27.41 -19.10
C ILE A 505 4.41 28.23 -19.94
N HIS A 506 4.87 28.62 -21.12
CA HIS A 506 4.03 29.37 -22.07
C HIS A 506 3.13 28.41 -22.85
N GLY A 507 1.84 28.74 -22.93
CA GLY A 507 0.88 27.99 -23.72
C GLY A 507 0.24 26.82 -22.96
N GLU A 508 -0.22 25.84 -23.70
CA GLU A 508 -0.90 24.66 -23.18
C GLU A 508 0.10 23.55 -22.87
N VAL A 509 -0.22 22.78 -21.84
CA VAL A 509 0.62 21.71 -21.33
C VAL A 509 -0.24 20.50 -21.05
N ASP A 510 0.27 19.34 -21.38
CA ASP A 510 -0.35 18.06 -21.07
C ASP A 510 -0.31 17.82 -19.55
N ILE A 511 -1.50 17.69 -18.95
CA ILE A 511 -1.63 17.44 -17.52
C ILE A 511 -1.89 15.96 -17.28
N ASN A 512 -1.11 15.42 -16.37
CA ASN A 512 -1.16 14.02 -15.98
C ASN A 512 -1.44 13.87 -14.49
N VAL A 513 -2.08 12.78 -14.12
CA VAL A 513 -2.27 12.42 -12.73
C VAL A 513 -1.78 10.98 -12.49
N PHE A 514 -1.05 10.79 -11.42
CA PHE A 514 -0.73 9.46 -10.92
C PHE A 514 -2.00 8.82 -10.34
N ASN A 515 -2.21 7.56 -10.66
CA ASN A 515 -3.40 6.83 -10.26
C ASN A 515 -3.26 6.25 -8.85
N GLY A 516 -3.09 7.12 -7.87
CA GLY A 516 -2.89 6.78 -6.46
C GLY A 516 -2.72 8.02 -5.59
N TYR A 517 -2.42 7.78 -4.33
CA TYR A 517 -2.09 8.79 -3.33
C TYR A 517 -0.57 9.00 -3.20
N ARG A 518 -0.16 9.94 -2.34
CA ARG A 518 1.26 10.26 -2.09
C ARG A 518 2.05 9.04 -1.62
N SER A 519 1.53 8.28 -0.68
CA SER A 519 2.15 7.05 -0.17
C SER A 519 2.42 6.03 -1.27
N GLN A 520 1.45 5.79 -2.15
CA GLN A 520 1.62 4.88 -3.30
C GLN A 520 2.62 5.42 -4.31
N PHE A 521 2.62 6.74 -4.57
CA PHE A 521 3.62 7.34 -5.45
C PHE A 521 5.03 7.21 -4.90
N ASP A 522 5.21 7.43 -3.61
CA ASP A 522 6.51 7.31 -2.94
C ASP A 522 7.02 5.87 -2.97
N VAL A 523 6.15 4.88 -2.73
CA VAL A 523 6.47 3.45 -2.91
C VAL A 523 6.80 3.13 -4.36
N PHE A 524 6.02 3.65 -5.31
CA PHE A 524 6.30 3.47 -6.74
C PHE A 524 7.67 4.02 -7.12
N VAL A 525 8.00 5.23 -6.67
CA VAL A 525 9.31 5.86 -6.90
C VAL A 525 10.43 5.01 -6.29
N GLN A 526 10.27 4.55 -5.06
CA GLN A 526 11.28 3.73 -4.38
C GLN A 526 11.54 2.39 -5.10
N GLN A 527 10.49 1.76 -5.62
CA GLN A 527 10.58 0.42 -6.21
C GLN A 527 10.90 0.42 -7.70
N ASN A 528 10.47 1.44 -8.44
CA ASN A 528 10.47 1.43 -9.90
C ASN A 528 11.37 2.50 -10.55
N CYS A 529 11.93 3.42 -9.79
CA CYS A 529 12.88 4.38 -10.34
C CYS A 529 14.23 3.74 -10.67
N ILE A 530 14.95 4.36 -11.58
CA ILE A 530 16.31 3.98 -11.95
C ILE A 530 17.21 4.06 -10.72
N ARG A 531 18.01 3.02 -10.50
CA ARG A 531 18.94 2.87 -9.36
C ARG A 531 20.33 3.34 -9.68
#